data_fc5638ea2e9917604aecd32ef5118d52
#
_entry.id   fc5638ea2e9917604aecd32ef5118d52
#
_cell.length_a   1.000
_cell.length_b   1.000
_cell.length_c   1.000
_cell.angle_alpha   90.00
_cell.angle_beta   90.00
_cell.angle_gamma   90.00
#
_symmetry.space_group_name_H-M   'P 1'
#
loop_
_entity.id
_entity.type
_entity.pdbx_description
1 polymer ?
#
loop_
_entity_poly.entity_id
_entity_poly.type
_entity_poly.pdbx_seq_one_letter_code
_entity_poly.pdbx_strand_id
1 'polypeptide(L)'
;MRATLAVLLLFVACENSGDGQAQVPSDNQNPEDCNFEASTPPFSGTIFIDPDIITANDSTSFTGLTYSGTGTRTMYDRRNGGGWITLEPFLFSASYNDGLEIEIQINPEYGSVENALIQAEKYAPVIGRITTELRKDVKTVWIHKGFESFGGGNNNLLIYPEWSMEYYERQGILEETLVHEGAHSSLDAYHANDAEWLLAQKLDCNFISDYAKKHPIREDIAESYLTYLAVRYRSDRISLELKTKIESAIPNRIKYFDSHKFDMHPIQ
;
A
#
# COMPACT_ATOMS: atom_id res chain seq x y z
N MET A 1 -4.87 24.15 -25.31
CA MET A 1 -3.44 23.80 -25.17
C MET A 1 -3.35 22.98 -23.89
N ARG A 2 -3.16 21.68 -24.04
CA ARG A 2 -3.03 20.75 -22.90
C ARG A 2 -1.55 20.69 -22.53
N ALA A 3 -1.18 21.18 -21.36
CA ALA A 3 0.16 20.99 -20.81
C ALA A 3 0.26 19.60 -20.21
N THR A 4 0.92 18.70 -20.92
CA THR A 4 1.26 17.37 -20.43
C THR A 4 2.50 17.52 -19.54
N LEU A 5 2.32 17.43 -18.23
CA LEU A 5 3.45 17.35 -17.31
C LEU A 5 3.96 15.90 -17.34
N ALA A 6 5.00 15.69 -18.11
CA ALA A 6 5.68 14.40 -18.16
C ALA A 6 6.46 14.23 -16.85
N VAL A 7 6.03 13.29 -16.02
CA VAL A 7 6.89 12.71 -14.98
C VAL A 7 7.96 11.94 -15.72
N LEU A 8 9.20 12.42 -15.63
CA LEU A 8 10.36 11.92 -16.35
C LEU A 8 10.76 10.56 -15.77
N LEU A 9 10.17 9.48 -16.30
CA LEU A 9 10.72 8.15 -16.20
C LEU A 9 11.90 8.07 -17.17
N LEU A 10 13.11 8.25 -16.68
CA LEU A 10 14.33 8.02 -17.44
C LEU A 10 14.48 6.51 -17.69
N PHE A 11 13.98 6.06 -18.82
CA PHE A 11 14.41 4.80 -19.40
C PHE A 11 15.77 5.02 -20.07
N VAL A 12 16.83 4.53 -19.46
CA VAL A 12 18.10 4.33 -20.15
C VAL A 12 18.05 2.94 -20.78
N ALA A 13 17.73 2.90 -22.07
CA ALA A 13 17.95 1.72 -22.87
C ALA A 13 19.45 1.63 -23.17
N CYS A 14 20.16 0.67 -22.60
CA CYS A 14 21.43 0.20 -23.11
C CYS A 14 21.17 -1.06 -23.94
N GLU A 15 21.22 -0.91 -25.26
CA GLU A 15 21.43 -2.05 -26.15
C GLU A 15 22.83 -2.62 -25.89
N ASN A 16 22.89 -3.88 -25.49
CA ASN A 16 24.12 -4.65 -25.64
C ASN A 16 23.73 -6.08 -26.06
N SER A 17 24.00 -6.38 -27.32
CA SER A 17 23.90 -7.70 -27.90
C SER A 17 24.99 -8.59 -27.33
N GLY A 18 24.62 -9.54 -26.51
CA GLY A 18 25.46 -10.62 -26.02
C GLY A 18 24.59 -11.82 -25.70
N ASP A 19 24.84 -12.94 -26.36
CA ASP A 19 24.26 -14.25 -26.09
C ASP A 19 24.52 -14.63 -24.61
N GLY A 20 23.58 -14.33 -23.75
CA GLY A 20 23.61 -14.69 -22.34
C GLY A 20 22.54 -15.76 -22.09
N GLN A 21 22.95 -17.02 -21.95
CA GLN A 21 22.12 -18.06 -21.33
C GLN A 21 21.53 -17.50 -20.05
N ALA A 22 20.21 -17.56 -19.93
CA ALA A 22 19.51 -17.26 -18.68
C ALA A 22 20.06 -18.20 -17.60
N GLN A 23 20.85 -17.66 -16.67
CA GLN A 23 21.22 -18.38 -15.47
C GLN A 23 19.96 -18.59 -14.63
N VAL A 24 19.54 -19.84 -14.52
CA VAL A 24 18.57 -20.27 -13.51
C VAL A 24 19.21 -19.93 -12.16
N PRO A 25 18.54 -19.18 -11.27
CA PRO A 25 19.10 -18.88 -9.95
C PRO A 25 19.37 -20.20 -9.23
N SER A 26 20.61 -20.43 -8.81
CA SER A 26 20.95 -21.61 -8.03
C SER A 26 20.27 -21.55 -6.68
N ASP A 27 19.51 -22.59 -6.34
CA ASP A 27 18.71 -22.76 -5.10
C ASP A 27 19.55 -22.82 -3.80
N ASN A 28 20.81 -22.37 -3.80
CA ASN A 28 21.78 -22.51 -2.70
C ASN A 28 22.57 -21.22 -2.43
N GLN A 29 21.89 -20.07 -2.28
CA GLN A 29 22.59 -18.93 -1.66
C GLN A 29 22.65 -19.16 -0.15
N ASN A 30 23.88 -19.18 0.41
CA ASN A 30 24.07 -19.16 1.85
C ASN A 30 23.66 -17.76 2.35
N PRO A 31 22.71 -17.63 3.31
CA PRO A 31 22.26 -16.33 3.83
C PRO A 31 23.39 -15.45 4.39
N GLU A 32 24.51 -16.08 4.79
CA GLU A 32 25.70 -15.37 5.31
C GLU A 32 26.49 -14.63 4.21
N ASP A 33 26.32 -14.99 2.94
CA ASP A 33 27.04 -14.41 1.82
C ASP A 33 26.28 -13.23 1.16
N CYS A 34 25.11 -12.86 1.69
CA CYS A 34 24.29 -11.81 1.11
C CYS A 34 24.91 -10.41 1.31
N ASN A 35 25.11 -9.70 0.20
CA ASN A 35 25.53 -8.30 0.20
C ASN A 35 24.39 -7.40 -0.34
N PHE A 36 23.55 -6.91 0.55
CA PHE A 36 22.45 -6.00 0.20
C PHE A 36 22.91 -4.71 -0.48
N GLU A 37 24.10 -4.20 -0.18
CA GLU A 37 24.62 -2.99 -0.83
C GLU A 37 24.82 -3.19 -2.34
N ALA A 38 25.22 -4.40 -2.73
CA ALA A 38 25.39 -4.75 -4.14
C ALA A 38 24.07 -5.12 -4.85
N SER A 39 22.94 -5.23 -4.14
CA SER A 39 21.67 -5.59 -4.74
C SER A 39 21.15 -4.47 -5.65
N THR A 40 20.49 -4.86 -6.74
CA THR A 40 19.85 -3.93 -7.68
C THR A 40 18.34 -4.22 -7.72
N PRO A 41 17.54 -3.46 -6.97
CA PRO A 41 16.10 -3.60 -7.02
C PRO A 41 15.55 -3.38 -8.43
N PRO A 42 14.56 -4.16 -8.87
CA PRO A 42 14.01 -4.03 -10.23
C PRO A 42 13.15 -2.78 -10.44
N PHE A 43 12.74 -2.11 -9.36
CA PHE A 43 11.91 -0.90 -9.43
C PHE A 43 12.55 0.25 -8.64
N SER A 44 12.45 1.46 -9.18
CA SER A 44 12.92 2.69 -8.53
C SER A 44 11.78 3.35 -7.76
N GLY A 45 12.09 3.94 -6.59
CA GLY A 45 11.10 4.60 -5.75
C GLY A 45 10.12 3.61 -5.11
N THR A 46 8.94 4.08 -4.74
CA THR A 46 7.82 3.27 -4.29
C THR A 46 7.18 2.58 -5.49
N ILE A 47 6.89 1.30 -5.38
CA ILE A 47 6.30 0.55 -6.48
C ILE A 47 4.77 0.65 -6.47
N PHE A 48 4.21 1.06 -7.61
CA PHE A 48 2.81 0.86 -7.98
C PHE A 48 2.80 0.00 -9.24
N ILE A 49 2.29 -1.22 -9.12
CA ILE A 49 2.52 -2.29 -10.11
C ILE A 49 1.78 -2.00 -11.39
N ASP A 50 0.48 -1.82 -11.29
CA ASP A 50 -0.41 -1.62 -12.41
C ASP A 50 -1.71 -1.02 -11.90
N PRO A 51 -2.24 0.04 -12.54
CA PRO A 51 -3.46 0.72 -12.08
C PRO A 51 -4.71 -0.15 -12.09
N ASP A 52 -4.65 -1.35 -12.64
CA ASP A 52 -5.80 -2.27 -12.72
C ASP A 52 -5.74 -3.45 -11.74
N ILE A 53 -4.78 -3.47 -10.80
CA ILE A 53 -4.67 -4.54 -9.79
C ILE A 53 -5.92 -4.61 -8.92
N ILE A 54 -6.39 -3.46 -8.44
CA ILE A 54 -7.69 -3.31 -7.78
C ILE A 54 -8.37 -2.09 -8.38
N THR A 55 -9.61 -2.21 -8.81
CA THR A 55 -10.35 -1.15 -9.48
C THR A 55 -11.67 -0.82 -8.79
N ALA A 56 -12.29 0.28 -9.16
CA ALA A 56 -13.61 0.66 -8.69
C ALA A 56 -14.71 -0.37 -9.01
N ASN A 57 -14.47 -1.29 -9.95
CA ASN A 57 -15.40 -2.35 -10.33
C ASN A 57 -15.22 -3.64 -9.50
N ASP A 58 -14.15 -3.73 -8.70
CA ASP A 58 -13.95 -4.88 -7.83
C ASP A 58 -14.89 -4.84 -6.62
N SER A 59 -15.13 -6.01 -6.06
CA SER A 59 -15.98 -6.16 -4.88
C SER A 59 -15.45 -5.33 -3.71
N THR A 60 -16.37 -4.74 -2.97
CA THR A 60 -16.07 -4.07 -1.69
C THR A 60 -16.79 -4.80 -0.56
N SER A 61 -16.13 -4.92 0.56
CA SER A 61 -16.74 -5.40 1.81
C SER A 61 -17.59 -4.33 2.51
N PHE A 62 -17.51 -3.06 2.08
CA PHE A 62 -18.29 -1.97 2.66
C PHE A 62 -19.79 -2.20 2.57
N THR A 63 -20.50 -2.03 3.69
CA THR A 63 -21.96 -2.26 3.79
C THR A 63 -22.75 -1.03 4.19
N GLY A 64 -22.14 -0.06 4.85
CA GLY A 64 -22.86 1.13 5.27
C GLY A 64 -22.03 2.12 6.05
N LEU A 65 -22.55 3.34 6.14
CA LEU A 65 -21.94 4.46 6.84
C LEU A 65 -22.98 5.10 7.76
N THR A 66 -22.62 5.35 9.01
CA THR A 66 -23.49 6.00 9.98
C THR A 66 -22.79 7.22 10.58
N TYR A 67 -23.43 8.39 10.52
CA TYR A 67 -22.95 9.57 11.23
C TYR A 67 -23.13 9.43 12.75
N SER A 68 -22.06 9.58 13.51
CA SER A 68 -22.03 9.36 14.96
C SER A 68 -21.90 10.66 15.77
N GLY A 69 -22.03 11.83 15.10
CA GLY A 69 -21.88 13.13 15.76
C GLY A 69 -20.47 13.70 15.64
N THR A 70 -20.10 14.53 16.60
CA THR A 70 -18.73 15.07 16.76
C THR A 70 -18.20 14.69 18.13
N GLY A 71 -16.88 14.71 18.30
CA GLY A 71 -16.27 14.43 19.59
C GLY A 71 -14.76 14.63 19.52
N THR A 72 -14.17 14.96 20.66
CA THR A 72 -12.73 15.26 20.74
C THR A 72 -11.91 14.03 20.28
N ARG A 73 -11.01 14.24 19.33
CA ARG A 73 -10.06 13.24 18.83
C ARG A 73 -8.68 13.86 18.67
N THR A 74 -7.65 13.04 18.83
CA THR A 74 -6.27 13.40 18.49
C THR A 74 -5.93 12.76 17.15
N MET A 75 -5.59 13.58 16.16
CA MET A 75 -5.27 13.19 14.79
C MET A 75 -3.86 13.67 14.45
N TYR A 76 -3.16 12.95 13.56
CA TYR A 76 -1.90 13.44 13.01
C TYR A 76 -2.16 14.23 11.73
N ASP A 77 -1.54 15.39 11.60
CA ASP A 77 -1.60 16.23 10.42
C ASP A 77 -0.18 16.41 9.86
N ARG A 78 0.05 16.04 8.60
CA ARG A 78 1.36 16.17 7.94
C ARG A 78 1.69 17.61 7.55
N ARG A 79 0.70 18.47 7.45
CA ARG A 79 0.90 19.86 7.05
C ARG A 79 1.80 20.60 8.04
N ASN A 80 2.48 21.63 7.53
CA ASN A 80 3.34 22.51 8.34
C ASN A 80 4.44 21.78 9.15
N GLY A 81 4.99 20.72 8.57
CA GLY A 81 6.05 19.94 9.19
C GLY A 81 5.60 18.78 10.05
N GLY A 82 4.29 18.53 10.10
CA GLY A 82 3.70 17.39 10.78
C GLY A 82 3.53 17.57 12.29
N GLY A 83 2.44 17.03 12.84
CA GLY A 83 2.21 17.06 14.28
C GLY A 83 0.86 16.48 14.70
N TRP A 84 0.76 16.15 15.98
CA TRP A 84 -0.48 15.71 16.58
C TRP A 84 -1.34 16.91 16.95
N ILE A 85 -2.59 16.91 16.50
CA ILE A 85 -3.56 17.95 16.76
C ILE A 85 -4.81 17.38 17.42
N THR A 86 -5.42 18.14 18.33
CA THR A 86 -6.67 17.75 18.99
C THR A 86 -7.80 18.60 18.42
N LEU A 87 -8.83 17.93 17.89
CA LEU A 87 -9.95 18.52 17.16
C LEU A 87 -11.27 17.94 17.66
N GLU A 88 -12.38 18.49 17.13
CA GLU A 88 -13.72 17.90 17.19
C GLU A 88 -14.19 17.52 15.77
N PRO A 89 -13.65 16.43 15.18
CA PRO A 89 -14.01 16.01 13.82
C PRO A 89 -15.46 15.54 13.74
N PHE A 90 -15.99 15.55 12.51
CA PHE A 90 -17.20 14.80 12.17
C PHE A 90 -16.86 13.31 12.18
N LEU A 91 -17.64 12.52 12.93
CA LEU A 91 -17.40 11.10 13.14
C LEU A 91 -18.40 10.26 12.37
N PHE A 92 -17.91 9.28 11.64
CA PHE A 92 -18.72 8.29 10.93
C PHE A 92 -18.25 6.89 11.30
N SER A 93 -19.16 5.95 11.52
CA SER A 93 -18.86 4.52 11.62
C SER A 93 -19.07 3.89 10.25
N ALA A 94 -18.03 3.33 9.66
CA ALA A 94 -18.07 2.54 8.43
C ALA A 94 -18.11 1.07 8.79
N SER A 95 -19.14 0.34 8.33
CA SER A 95 -19.35 -1.09 8.57
C SER A 95 -18.97 -1.90 7.35
N TYR A 96 -18.41 -3.10 7.57
CA TYR A 96 -17.97 -4.01 6.53
C TYR A 96 -18.56 -5.41 6.75
N ASN A 97 -18.80 -6.17 5.68
CA ASN A 97 -19.46 -7.47 5.74
C ASN A 97 -18.66 -8.60 6.37
N ASP A 98 -17.38 -8.36 6.64
CA ASP A 98 -16.48 -9.22 7.42
C ASP A 98 -16.55 -8.94 8.94
N GLY A 99 -17.45 -8.05 9.35
CA GLY A 99 -17.67 -7.67 10.75
C GLY A 99 -16.76 -6.58 11.28
N LEU A 100 -15.87 -6.02 10.46
CA LEU A 100 -15.05 -4.88 10.85
C LEU A 100 -15.88 -3.60 10.90
N GLU A 101 -15.56 -2.74 11.86
CA GLU A 101 -16.01 -1.35 11.95
C GLU A 101 -14.82 -0.41 12.05
N ILE A 102 -14.84 0.66 11.27
CA ILE A 102 -13.77 1.66 11.23
C ILE A 102 -14.37 3.05 11.47
N GLU A 103 -13.83 3.79 12.43
CA GLU A 103 -14.23 5.18 12.66
C GLU A 103 -13.54 6.10 11.65
N ILE A 104 -14.31 6.77 10.83
CA ILE A 104 -13.82 7.80 9.91
C ILE A 104 -13.97 9.16 10.59
N GLN A 105 -12.86 9.86 10.75
CA GLN A 105 -12.75 11.15 11.42
C GLN A 105 -12.43 12.21 10.39
N ILE A 106 -13.40 13.07 10.09
CA ILE A 106 -13.27 14.13 9.09
C ILE A 106 -12.97 15.46 9.80
N ASN A 107 -11.85 16.07 9.46
CA ASN A 107 -11.41 17.33 10.05
C ASN A 107 -12.53 18.39 9.97
N PRO A 108 -12.84 19.15 11.05
CA PRO A 108 -13.89 20.16 11.06
C PRO A 108 -13.69 21.30 10.04
N GLU A 109 -12.51 21.41 9.44
CA GLU A 109 -12.25 22.35 8.32
C GLU A 109 -13.12 22.11 7.08
N TYR A 110 -13.80 20.96 6.98
CA TYR A 110 -14.82 20.71 5.94
C TYR A 110 -16.10 21.52 6.16
N GLY A 111 -16.32 22.06 7.33
CA GLY A 111 -17.30 23.10 7.64
C GLY A 111 -18.71 22.62 7.92
N SER A 112 -19.16 21.49 7.37
CA SER A 112 -20.49 20.92 7.62
C SER A 112 -20.49 19.40 7.56
N VAL A 113 -21.52 18.77 8.13
CA VAL A 113 -21.73 17.30 8.08
C VAL A 113 -21.87 16.82 6.65
N GLU A 114 -22.56 17.59 5.80
CA GLU A 114 -22.79 17.23 4.39
C GLU A 114 -21.47 17.17 3.61
N ASN A 115 -20.60 18.15 3.80
CA ASN A 115 -19.28 18.16 3.16
C ASN A 115 -18.38 17.05 3.70
N ALA A 116 -18.46 16.76 4.99
CA ALA A 116 -17.75 15.64 5.62
C ALA A 116 -18.24 14.29 5.11
N LEU A 117 -19.57 14.12 4.98
CA LEU A 117 -20.19 12.90 4.47
C LEU A 117 -19.70 12.56 3.05
N ILE A 118 -19.56 13.55 2.18
CA ILE A 118 -19.01 13.35 0.81
C ILE A 118 -17.64 12.65 0.86
N GLN A 119 -16.78 13.04 1.81
CA GLN A 119 -15.46 12.42 1.94
C GLN A 119 -15.55 11.00 2.53
N ALA A 120 -16.39 10.80 3.54
CA ALA A 120 -16.59 9.50 4.13
C ALA A 120 -17.19 8.50 3.13
N GLU A 121 -18.21 8.90 2.35
CA GLU A 121 -18.83 8.10 1.29
C GLU A 121 -17.84 7.78 0.14
N LYS A 122 -16.89 8.67 -0.13
CA LYS A 122 -15.87 8.46 -1.13
C LYS A 122 -14.90 7.35 -0.71
N TYR A 123 -14.33 7.44 0.50
CA TYR A 123 -13.22 6.57 0.90
C TYR A 123 -13.63 5.26 1.57
N ALA A 124 -14.78 5.20 2.27
CA ALA A 124 -15.21 3.97 2.94
C ALA A 124 -15.35 2.76 2.01
N PRO A 125 -15.99 2.88 0.80
CA PRO A 125 -16.05 1.77 -0.15
C PRO A 125 -14.69 1.39 -0.75
N VAL A 126 -13.79 2.36 -0.95
CA VAL A 126 -12.43 2.11 -1.47
C VAL A 126 -11.61 1.32 -0.46
N ILE A 127 -11.66 1.72 0.83
CA ILE A 127 -11.06 0.95 1.93
C ILE A 127 -11.66 -0.46 1.99
N GLY A 128 -12.93 -0.63 1.71
CA GLY A 128 -13.58 -1.94 1.65
C GLY A 128 -13.10 -2.85 0.51
N ARG A 129 -12.37 -2.33 -0.50
CA ARG A 129 -11.79 -3.13 -1.60
C ARG A 129 -10.44 -3.76 -1.24
N ILE A 130 -9.70 -3.21 -0.27
CA ILE A 130 -8.49 -3.87 0.21
C ILE A 130 -8.85 -5.04 1.13
N THR A 131 -7.91 -5.96 1.30
CA THR A 131 -8.19 -7.22 2.02
C THR A 131 -8.53 -7.00 3.49
N THR A 132 -9.33 -7.91 4.07
CA THR A 132 -9.60 -7.95 5.52
C THR A 132 -8.30 -7.95 6.31
N GLU A 133 -7.29 -8.69 5.83
CA GLU A 133 -5.96 -8.71 6.45
C GLU A 133 -5.36 -7.31 6.62
N LEU A 134 -5.50 -6.44 5.64
CA LEU A 134 -4.97 -5.08 5.69
C LEU A 134 -5.85 -4.12 6.49
N ARG A 135 -7.12 -4.46 6.71
CA ARG A 135 -8.09 -3.63 7.44
C ARG A 135 -8.25 -4.02 8.91
N LYS A 136 -7.86 -5.25 9.28
CA LYS A 136 -8.16 -5.82 10.62
C LYS A 136 -7.67 -4.96 11.78
N ASP A 137 -6.57 -4.25 11.60
CA ASP A 137 -5.99 -3.40 12.63
C ASP A 137 -6.21 -1.89 12.37
N VAL A 138 -6.86 -1.53 11.28
CA VAL A 138 -7.27 -0.14 11.04
C VAL A 138 -8.46 0.17 11.95
N LYS A 139 -8.25 1.02 12.93
CA LYS A 139 -9.29 1.48 13.87
C LYS A 139 -9.89 2.80 13.44
N THR A 140 -9.08 3.65 12.85
CA THR A 140 -9.48 5.00 12.46
C THR A 140 -8.97 5.36 11.07
N VAL A 141 -9.70 6.27 10.41
CA VAL A 141 -9.27 6.93 9.17
C VAL A 141 -9.34 8.42 9.41
N TRP A 142 -8.24 9.13 9.23
CA TRP A 142 -8.18 10.58 9.37
C TRP A 142 -8.22 11.23 7.99
N ILE A 143 -9.13 12.16 7.77
CA ILE A 143 -9.25 12.87 6.51
C ILE A 143 -9.12 14.37 6.75
N HIS A 144 -8.07 14.96 6.17
CA HIS A 144 -7.78 16.38 6.21
C HIS A 144 -7.85 17.00 4.82
N LYS A 145 -8.15 18.30 4.74
CA LYS A 145 -7.86 19.06 3.52
C LYS A 145 -6.36 19.25 3.35
N GLY A 146 -5.94 19.60 2.14
CA GLY A 146 -4.56 19.94 1.86
C GLY A 146 -3.86 18.95 0.94
N PHE A 147 -2.61 19.26 0.62
CA PHE A 147 -1.87 18.63 -0.45
C PHE A 147 -0.67 17.86 0.09
N GLU A 148 -0.97 16.74 0.81
CA GLU A 148 0.02 15.86 1.42
C GLU A 148 -0.27 14.41 1.00
N SER A 149 0.76 13.57 0.94
CA SER A 149 0.62 12.14 0.65
C SER A 149 -0.13 11.40 1.77
N PHE A 150 -0.69 10.24 1.44
CA PHE A 150 -1.31 9.34 2.43
C PHE A 150 -0.30 8.82 3.45
N GLY A 151 -0.80 8.19 4.49
CA GLY A 151 -0.03 7.51 5.51
C GLY A 151 -0.79 6.35 6.13
N GLY A 152 -0.04 5.35 6.56
CA GLY A 152 -0.53 4.21 7.34
C GLY A 152 0.31 4.00 8.60
N GLY A 153 -0.19 3.17 9.50
CA GLY A 153 0.46 2.83 10.75
C GLY A 153 -0.31 3.28 12.00
N ASN A 154 0.10 2.80 13.16
CA ASN A 154 -0.57 3.11 14.43
C ASN A 154 -2.10 2.85 14.41
N ASN A 155 -2.52 1.77 13.73
CA ASN A 155 -3.94 1.42 13.53
C ASN A 155 -4.76 2.48 12.78
N ASN A 156 -4.14 3.22 11.89
CA ASN A 156 -4.75 4.36 11.21
C ASN A 156 -4.40 4.42 9.72
N LEU A 157 -5.31 5.02 8.95
CA LEU A 157 -5.05 5.53 7.61
C LEU A 157 -5.21 7.05 7.61
N LEU A 158 -4.24 7.77 7.05
CA LEU A 158 -4.25 9.22 6.91
C LEU A 158 -4.44 9.60 5.43
N ILE A 159 -5.46 10.40 5.15
CA ILE A 159 -5.93 10.71 3.79
C ILE A 159 -5.99 12.22 3.57
N TYR A 160 -5.48 12.64 2.42
CA TYR A 160 -5.57 14.01 1.88
C TYR A 160 -6.19 13.97 0.48
N PRO A 161 -7.50 14.28 0.34
CA PRO A 161 -8.23 14.15 -0.92
C PRO A 161 -7.68 14.93 -2.11
N GLU A 162 -7.10 16.12 -1.88
CA GLU A 162 -6.54 16.93 -2.97
C GLU A 162 -5.30 16.27 -3.58
N TRP A 163 -4.43 15.68 -2.75
CA TRP A 163 -3.29 14.87 -3.21
C TRP A 163 -3.76 13.59 -3.90
N SER A 164 -4.73 12.90 -3.29
CA SER A 164 -5.31 11.68 -3.84
C SER A 164 -5.82 11.88 -5.27
N MET A 165 -6.62 12.93 -5.47
CA MET A 165 -7.18 13.25 -6.79
C MET A 165 -6.10 13.48 -7.86
N GLU A 166 -5.01 14.16 -7.51
CA GLU A 166 -3.94 14.49 -8.46
C GLU A 166 -3.01 13.30 -8.75
N TYR A 167 -2.61 12.55 -7.71
CA TYR A 167 -1.54 11.56 -7.84
C TYR A 167 -2.00 10.11 -7.76
N TYR A 168 -3.16 9.82 -7.16
CA TYR A 168 -3.62 8.44 -7.01
C TYR A 168 -4.83 8.12 -7.90
N GLU A 169 -5.88 8.93 -7.82
CA GLU A 169 -7.12 8.67 -8.57
C GLU A 169 -6.94 8.87 -10.07
N ARG A 170 -6.26 9.96 -10.50
CA ARG A 170 -5.99 10.19 -11.93
C ARG A 170 -5.07 9.17 -12.57
N GLN A 171 -4.25 8.51 -11.77
CA GLN A 171 -3.33 7.46 -12.21
C GLN A 171 -3.92 6.05 -12.03
N GLY A 172 -5.09 5.92 -11.39
CA GLY A 172 -5.76 4.65 -11.13
C GLY A 172 -5.08 3.78 -10.08
N ILE A 173 -4.30 4.39 -9.15
CA ILE A 173 -3.52 3.69 -8.13
C ILE A 173 -3.99 3.97 -6.70
N LEU A 174 -5.23 4.41 -6.52
CA LEU A 174 -5.75 4.74 -5.19
C LEU A 174 -5.84 3.51 -4.29
N GLU A 175 -6.37 2.41 -4.82
CA GLU A 175 -6.50 1.15 -4.10
C GLU A 175 -5.13 0.56 -3.76
N GLU A 176 -4.17 0.59 -4.68
CA GLU A 176 -2.80 0.13 -4.46
C GLU A 176 -2.09 0.96 -3.39
N THR A 177 -2.32 2.27 -3.37
CA THR A 177 -1.84 3.15 -2.29
C THR A 177 -2.43 2.73 -0.95
N LEU A 178 -3.73 2.41 -0.88
CA LEU A 178 -4.35 1.93 0.34
C LEU A 178 -3.88 0.53 0.75
N VAL A 179 -3.50 -0.34 -0.19
CA VAL A 179 -2.83 -1.62 0.11
C VAL A 179 -1.50 -1.34 0.84
N HIS A 180 -0.69 -0.42 0.33
CA HIS A 180 0.58 -0.03 0.94
C HIS A 180 0.38 0.53 2.36
N GLU A 181 -0.51 1.51 2.53
CA GLU A 181 -0.77 2.13 3.84
C GLU A 181 -1.47 1.17 4.83
N GLY A 182 -2.31 0.29 4.33
CA GLY A 182 -2.93 -0.79 5.10
C GLY A 182 -1.91 -1.81 5.61
N ALA A 183 -0.88 -2.12 4.81
CA ALA A 183 0.22 -2.99 5.23
C ALA A 183 0.98 -2.39 6.42
N HIS A 184 1.27 -1.09 6.42
CA HIS A 184 1.84 -0.41 7.58
C HIS A 184 0.97 -0.51 8.84
N SER A 185 -0.35 -0.48 8.67
CA SER A 185 -1.29 -0.52 9.79
C SER A 185 -1.48 -1.93 10.36
N SER A 186 -1.44 -2.97 9.52
CA SER A 186 -1.88 -4.32 9.89
C SER A 186 -0.82 -5.40 9.74
N LEU A 187 0.31 -5.14 9.09
CA LEU A 187 1.36 -6.15 8.88
C LEU A 187 2.67 -5.82 9.57
N ASP A 188 3.12 -4.57 9.57
CA ASP A 188 4.47 -4.21 10.05
C ASP A 188 4.72 -4.67 11.49
N ALA A 189 3.74 -4.48 12.39
CA ALA A 189 3.89 -4.85 13.79
C ALA A 189 4.11 -6.35 14.01
N TYR A 190 3.62 -7.19 13.10
CA TYR A 190 3.68 -8.65 13.20
C TYR A 190 4.84 -9.26 12.41
N HIS A 191 5.23 -8.61 11.32
CA HIS A 191 6.10 -9.23 10.32
C HIS A 191 7.45 -8.52 10.14
N ALA A 192 7.54 -7.19 10.32
CA ALA A 192 8.77 -6.45 9.97
C ALA A 192 10.03 -6.89 10.73
N ASN A 193 9.85 -7.42 11.95
CA ASN A 193 10.96 -7.94 12.77
C ASN A 193 10.86 -9.46 12.98
N ASP A 194 10.00 -10.16 12.27
CA ASP A 194 9.88 -11.61 12.33
C ASP A 194 11.13 -12.28 11.79
N ALA A 195 11.63 -13.31 12.49
CA ALA A 195 12.88 -13.98 12.14
C ALA A 195 12.81 -14.69 10.76
N GLU A 196 11.64 -15.23 10.39
CA GLU A 196 11.45 -15.89 9.10
C GLU A 196 11.37 -14.84 7.96
N TRP A 197 10.77 -13.68 8.22
CA TRP A 197 10.81 -12.55 7.29
C TRP A 197 12.23 -12.07 7.03
N LEU A 198 13.00 -11.83 8.10
CA LEU A 198 14.40 -11.40 7.99
C LEU A 198 15.28 -12.45 7.31
N LEU A 199 14.98 -13.74 7.51
CA LEU A 199 15.65 -14.83 6.78
C LEU A 199 15.26 -14.79 5.29
N ALA A 200 13.98 -14.58 4.96
CA ALA A 200 13.52 -14.46 3.57
C ALA A 200 14.20 -13.27 2.86
N GLN A 201 14.36 -12.13 3.53
CA GLN A 201 15.15 -11.00 3.01
C GLN A 201 16.58 -11.42 2.65
N LYS A 202 17.27 -12.11 3.55
CA LYS A 202 18.66 -12.56 3.33
C LYS A 202 18.75 -13.57 2.19
N LEU A 203 17.80 -14.49 2.10
CA LEU A 203 17.76 -15.50 1.03
C LEU A 203 17.46 -14.88 -0.34
N ASP A 204 16.62 -13.85 -0.41
CA ASP A 204 16.42 -13.10 -1.67
C ASP A 204 17.65 -12.27 -2.03
N CYS A 205 18.37 -11.81 -1.05
CA CYS A 205 19.53 -10.91 -1.19
C CYS A 205 19.27 -9.72 -2.12
N ASN A 206 18.03 -9.29 -2.20
CA ASN A 206 17.55 -8.20 -3.03
C ASN A 206 16.32 -7.55 -2.36
N PHE A 207 15.84 -6.47 -2.93
CA PHE A 207 14.59 -5.81 -2.58
C PHE A 207 13.73 -5.62 -3.81
N ILE A 208 12.43 -5.47 -3.63
CA ILE A 208 11.53 -5.23 -4.76
C ILE A 208 11.70 -3.82 -5.33
N SER A 209 12.03 -2.84 -4.49
CA SER A 209 12.20 -1.44 -4.89
C SER A 209 13.39 -0.77 -4.17
N ASP A 210 13.87 0.33 -4.74
CA ASP A 210 14.89 1.16 -4.09
C ASP A 210 14.37 1.73 -2.76
N TYR A 211 13.07 1.96 -2.65
CA TYR A 211 12.47 2.48 -1.42
C TYR A 211 12.47 1.44 -0.30
N ALA A 212 12.12 0.19 -0.63
CA ALA A 212 12.26 -0.94 0.30
C ALA A 212 13.72 -1.15 0.72
N LYS A 213 14.67 -1.09 -0.23
CA LYS A 213 16.12 -1.19 0.06
C LYS A 213 16.59 -0.10 1.02
N LYS A 214 16.15 1.14 0.81
CA LYS A 214 16.53 2.29 1.63
C LYS A 214 15.93 2.23 3.04
N HIS A 215 14.78 1.61 3.19
CA HIS A 215 14.02 1.55 4.45
C HIS A 215 13.58 0.11 4.78
N PRO A 216 14.51 -0.85 4.92
CA PRO A 216 14.21 -2.29 4.91
C PRO A 216 13.33 -2.79 6.07
N ILE A 217 13.30 -2.07 7.19
CA ILE A 217 12.46 -2.43 8.34
C ILE A 217 11.07 -1.79 8.24
N ARG A 218 10.99 -0.62 7.60
CA ARG A 218 9.76 0.16 7.59
C ARG A 218 8.92 -0.07 6.34
N GLU A 219 9.57 -0.22 5.18
CA GLU A 219 8.85 -0.16 3.89
C GLU A 219 8.82 -1.53 3.17
N ASP A 220 9.71 -2.45 3.49
CA ASP A 220 9.86 -3.67 2.71
C ASP A 220 8.63 -4.60 2.79
N ILE A 221 7.91 -4.63 3.92
CA ILE A 221 6.63 -5.36 4.04
C ILE A 221 5.60 -4.77 3.07
N ALA A 222 5.38 -3.45 3.13
CA ALA A 222 4.35 -2.78 2.35
C ALA A 222 4.62 -2.87 0.85
N GLU A 223 5.86 -2.62 0.42
CA GLU A 223 6.30 -2.74 -0.97
C GLU A 223 6.19 -4.19 -1.49
N SER A 224 6.60 -5.17 -0.67
CA SER A 224 6.56 -6.58 -1.04
C SER A 224 5.13 -7.15 -1.03
N TYR A 225 4.26 -6.72 -0.12
CA TYR A 225 2.89 -7.23 -0.04
C TYR A 225 2.04 -6.82 -1.24
N LEU A 226 2.19 -5.60 -1.73
CA LEU A 226 1.50 -5.16 -2.94
C LEU A 226 1.87 -6.04 -4.14
N THR A 227 3.16 -6.33 -4.31
CA THR A 227 3.64 -7.21 -5.38
C THR A 227 3.22 -8.67 -5.18
N TYR A 228 3.21 -9.17 -3.95
CA TYR A 228 2.66 -10.48 -3.60
C TYR A 228 1.18 -10.60 -4.00
N LEU A 229 0.35 -9.62 -3.64
CA LEU A 229 -1.06 -9.57 -4.02
C LEU A 229 -1.22 -9.66 -5.54
N ALA A 230 -0.41 -8.92 -6.29
CA ALA A 230 -0.45 -8.94 -7.74
C ALA A 230 -0.11 -10.33 -8.31
N VAL A 231 0.99 -10.95 -7.89
CA VAL A 231 1.43 -12.24 -8.46
C VAL A 231 0.58 -13.43 -8.03
N ARG A 232 -0.07 -13.38 -6.86
CA ARG A 232 -0.87 -14.49 -6.33
C ARG A 232 -2.37 -14.37 -6.60
N TYR A 233 -2.92 -13.17 -6.50
CA TYR A 233 -4.37 -12.96 -6.52
C TYR A 233 -4.86 -12.13 -7.70
N ARG A 234 -3.95 -11.51 -8.47
CA ARG A 234 -4.25 -10.69 -9.64
C ARG A 234 -3.30 -10.95 -10.81
N SER A 235 -2.79 -12.17 -10.90
CA SER A 235 -1.83 -12.53 -11.96
C SER A 235 -2.43 -12.48 -13.38
N ASP A 236 -3.74 -12.46 -13.50
CA ASP A 236 -4.49 -12.23 -14.74
C ASP A 236 -4.51 -10.76 -15.17
N ARG A 237 -4.14 -9.84 -14.29
CA ARG A 237 -4.12 -8.39 -14.52
C ARG A 237 -2.71 -7.82 -14.71
N ILE A 238 -1.69 -8.65 -14.67
CA ILE A 238 -0.30 -8.26 -14.89
C ILE A 238 0.32 -9.05 -16.05
N SER A 239 1.31 -8.47 -16.72
CA SER A 239 2.04 -9.19 -17.75
C SER A 239 2.89 -10.32 -17.18
N LEU A 240 3.15 -11.36 -17.99
CA LEU A 240 4.06 -12.44 -17.62
C LEU A 240 5.47 -11.91 -17.30
N GLU A 241 5.91 -10.89 -18.03
CA GLU A 241 7.21 -10.24 -17.79
C GLU A 241 7.24 -9.60 -16.39
N LEU A 242 6.21 -8.84 -16.02
CA LEU A 242 6.10 -8.22 -14.71
C LEU A 242 6.04 -9.27 -13.59
N LYS A 243 5.23 -10.31 -13.77
CA LYS A 243 5.14 -11.44 -12.83
C LYS A 243 6.51 -12.09 -12.62
N THR A 244 7.21 -12.42 -13.71
CA THR A 244 8.53 -13.06 -13.64
C THR A 244 9.55 -12.15 -12.96
N LYS A 245 9.52 -10.84 -13.26
CA LYS A 245 10.39 -9.84 -12.62
C LYS A 245 10.21 -9.81 -11.09
N ILE A 246 8.97 -9.80 -10.63
CA ILE A 246 8.63 -9.79 -9.20
C ILE A 246 9.08 -11.11 -8.54
N GLU A 247 8.67 -12.26 -9.10
CA GLU A 247 8.98 -13.59 -8.56
C GLU A 247 10.48 -13.90 -8.54
N SER A 248 11.25 -13.29 -9.45
CA SER A 248 12.71 -13.44 -9.45
C SER A 248 13.41 -12.54 -8.44
N ALA A 249 12.82 -11.38 -8.11
CA ALA A 249 13.43 -10.42 -7.21
C ALA A 249 13.29 -10.81 -5.72
N ILE A 250 12.12 -11.34 -5.33
CA ILE A 250 11.75 -11.61 -3.93
C ILE A 250 11.09 -12.99 -3.73
N PRO A 251 11.64 -14.08 -4.28
CA PRO A 251 10.98 -15.40 -4.25
C PRO A 251 10.76 -15.94 -2.83
N ASN A 252 11.64 -15.64 -1.88
CA ASN A 252 11.53 -16.13 -0.51
C ASN A 252 10.55 -15.29 0.31
N ARG A 253 10.47 -13.99 0.09
CA ARG A 253 9.41 -13.15 0.69
C ARG A 253 8.02 -13.56 0.20
N ILE A 254 7.87 -13.90 -1.08
CA ILE A 254 6.63 -14.45 -1.61
C ILE A 254 6.27 -15.77 -0.91
N LYS A 255 7.24 -16.70 -0.73
CA LYS A 255 7.04 -17.93 0.03
C LYS A 255 6.68 -17.66 1.49
N TYR A 256 7.28 -16.65 2.11
CA TYR A 256 6.94 -16.23 3.47
C TYR A 256 5.46 -15.84 3.55
N PHE A 257 4.98 -14.98 2.66
CA PHE A 257 3.56 -14.60 2.63
C PHE A 257 2.65 -15.79 2.32
N ASP A 258 3.05 -16.70 1.40
CA ASP A 258 2.32 -17.94 1.09
C ASP A 258 2.16 -18.86 2.32
N SER A 259 3.11 -18.81 3.28
CA SER A 259 3.04 -19.60 4.52
C SER A 259 2.00 -19.05 5.52
N HIS A 260 1.57 -17.80 5.36
CA HIS A 260 0.58 -17.16 6.20
C HIS A 260 -0.82 -17.30 5.59
N LYS A 261 -1.82 -17.54 6.46
CA LYS A 261 -3.23 -17.64 6.04
C LYS A 261 -3.89 -16.27 6.14
N PHE A 262 -3.48 -15.35 5.29
CA PHE A 262 -4.09 -14.03 5.22
C PHE A 262 -5.55 -14.08 4.79
N ASP A 263 -6.39 -13.28 5.41
CA ASP A 263 -7.77 -13.12 4.98
C ASP A 263 -7.82 -12.16 3.79
N MET A 264 -7.95 -12.74 2.61
CA MET A 264 -7.92 -12.02 1.33
C MET A 264 -9.30 -11.50 0.90
N HIS A 265 -10.38 -11.69 1.68
CA HIS A 265 -11.68 -11.10 1.37
C HIS A 265 -11.58 -9.56 1.25
N PRO A 266 -12.18 -8.88 0.26
CA PRO A 266 -13.07 -9.38 -0.80
C PRO A 266 -12.35 -9.71 -2.12
N ILE A 267 -11.03 -9.75 -2.14
CA ILE A 267 -10.25 -10.01 -3.36
C ILE A 267 -10.37 -11.47 -3.81
N GLN A 268 -10.61 -12.35 -2.87
CA GLN A 268 -10.78 -13.79 -3.08
C GLN A 268 -12.17 -14.25 -2.61
#